data_5daa1b6b3add5eeef37bbd204cd43d8b
#
_entry.id   5daa1b6b3add5eeef37bbd204cd43d8b
#
_cell.length_a   1.000
_cell.length_b   1.000
_cell.length_c   1.000
_cell.angle_alpha   90.00
_cell.angle_beta   90.00
_cell.angle_gamma   90.00
#
_symmetry.space_group_name_H-M   'P 1'
#
loop_
_entity.id
_entity.type
_entity.pdbx_description
1 polymer ?
#
loop_
_entity_poly.entity_id
_entity_poly.type
_entity_poly.pdbx_seq_one_letter_code
_entity_poly.pdbx_strand_id
1 'polypeptide(L)'
;MNCLLKTFAAAALSLTTMAVFAVPSQLKTHNDTDFQSNAYVGPSLDIASPHPTKAHSTNSVFWGVVQVICGKRTGTCNALIKMKTDTASPVTIGQVTLNLDTGDITPKSLTANGFTITVIGPGETRITQD
;
A
#
# COMPACT_ATOMS: atom_id res chain seq x y z
N MET A 1 -4.68 1.41 -50.76
CA MET A 1 -4.45 2.61 -49.97
C MET A 1 -5.16 2.59 -48.62
N ASN A 2 -6.45 2.33 -48.62
CA ASN A 2 -7.21 2.30 -47.37
C ASN A 2 -6.77 1.20 -46.40
N CYS A 3 -6.25 0.09 -46.90
CA CYS A 3 -5.79 -1.01 -46.06
C CYS A 3 -4.57 -0.64 -45.22
N LEU A 4 -3.69 0.21 -45.69
CA LEU A 4 -2.54 0.66 -44.99
C LEU A 4 -2.93 1.51 -43.78
N LEU A 5 -3.87 2.41 -43.93
CA LEU A 5 -4.36 3.24 -42.83
C LEU A 5 -5.03 2.41 -41.75
N LYS A 6 -5.78 1.38 -42.12
CA LYS A 6 -6.39 0.47 -41.17
C LYS A 6 -5.34 -0.31 -40.39
N THR A 7 -4.27 -0.71 -41.03
CA THR A 7 -3.18 -1.43 -40.37
C THR A 7 -2.48 -0.57 -39.35
N PHE A 8 -2.23 0.69 -39.64
CA PHE A 8 -1.62 1.60 -38.69
C PHE A 8 -2.51 1.83 -37.49
N ALA A 9 -3.80 1.98 -37.65
CA ALA A 9 -4.74 2.15 -36.57
C ALA A 9 -4.73 0.92 -35.64
N ALA A 10 -4.69 -0.28 -36.20
CA ALA A 10 -4.62 -1.50 -35.37
C ALA A 10 -3.32 -1.60 -34.58
N ALA A 11 -2.20 -1.21 -35.18
CA ALA A 11 -0.91 -1.21 -34.47
C ALA A 11 -0.91 -0.22 -33.31
N ALA A 12 -1.48 0.96 -33.50
CA ALA A 12 -1.60 1.94 -32.42
C ALA A 12 -2.43 1.43 -31.26
N LEU A 13 -3.54 0.74 -31.54
CA LEU A 13 -4.37 0.12 -30.50
C LEU A 13 -3.63 -0.96 -29.73
N SER A 14 -2.82 -1.76 -30.40
CA SER A 14 -2.02 -2.80 -29.75
C SER A 14 -1.03 -2.21 -28.74
N LEU A 15 -0.43 -1.08 -29.05
CA LEU A 15 0.51 -0.41 -28.16
C LEU A 15 -0.17 0.14 -26.91
N THR A 16 -1.41 0.60 -27.02
CA THR A 16 -2.14 1.15 -25.86
C THR A 16 -2.53 0.08 -24.84
N THR A 17 -2.57 -1.20 -25.20
CA THR A 17 -2.89 -2.27 -24.27
C THR A 17 -1.72 -2.67 -23.39
N MET A 18 -0.52 -2.20 -23.67
CA MET A 18 0.70 -2.51 -22.92
C MET A 18 1.01 -1.41 -21.90
N ALA A 19 0.04 -1.12 -21.03
CA ALA A 19 0.24 -0.13 -19.99
C ALA A 19 1.23 -0.68 -18.96
N VAL A 20 2.30 0.07 -18.70
CA VAL A 20 3.26 -0.20 -17.64
C VAL A 20 2.97 0.79 -16.52
N PHE A 21 2.68 0.26 -15.33
CA PHE A 21 2.47 1.10 -14.16
C PHE A 21 3.81 1.40 -13.50
N ALA A 22 4.10 2.67 -13.30
CA ALA A 22 5.27 3.07 -12.58
C ALA A 22 5.15 2.70 -11.09
N VAL A 23 6.27 2.38 -10.46
CA VAL A 23 6.34 2.21 -9.01
C VAL A 23 5.89 3.52 -8.35
N PRO A 24 5.08 3.47 -7.28
CA PRO A 24 4.69 4.68 -6.57
C PRO A 24 5.92 5.42 -6.04
N SER A 25 5.83 6.73 -5.97
CA SER A 25 6.88 7.54 -5.35
C SER A 25 6.83 7.49 -3.82
N GLN A 26 5.67 7.19 -3.27
CA GLN A 26 5.40 7.19 -1.84
C GLN A 26 4.40 6.12 -1.47
N LEU A 27 4.51 5.65 -0.23
CA LEU A 27 3.45 4.88 0.43
C LEU A 27 2.62 5.87 1.24
N LYS A 28 1.32 5.94 0.95
CA LYS A 28 0.39 6.85 1.64
C LYS A 28 -0.59 6.07 2.48
N THR A 29 -0.75 6.48 3.72
CA THR A 29 -1.77 5.96 4.62
C THR A 29 -2.65 7.10 5.07
N HIS A 30 -3.94 7.03 4.74
CA HIS A 30 -4.95 7.96 5.21
C HIS A 30 -5.61 7.36 6.44
N ASN A 31 -5.40 7.94 7.59
CA ASN A 31 -5.99 7.45 8.84
C ASN A 31 -7.14 8.36 9.24
N ASP A 32 -8.37 7.91 8.98
CA ASP A 32 -9.60 8.65 9.29
C ASP A 32 -10.18 8.23 10.65
N THR A 33 -9.35 7.66 11.53
CA THR A 33 -9.78 7.20 12.85
C THR A 33 -9.27 8.11 13.95
N ASP A 34 -9.79 7.90 15.16
CA ASP A 34 -9.37 8.61 16.37
C ASP A 34 -8.08 8.06 16.97
N PHE A 35 -7.45 7.06 16.35
CA PHE A 35 -6.32 6.32 16.94
C PHE A 35 -5.14 6.25 16.00
N GLN A 36 -3.94 6.19 16.57
CA GLN A 36 -2.72 6.01 15.80
C GLN A 36 -2.63 4.62 15.20
N SER A 37 -2.15 4.55 13.97
CA SER A 37 -1.87 3.32 13.23
C SER A 37 -0.36 3.16 13.03
N ASN A 38 0.10 1.92 12.95
CA ASN A 38 1.45 1.61 12.50
C ASN A 38 1.50 0.24 11.82
N ALA A 39 2.55 0.03 11.05
CA ALA A 39 2.85 -1.23 10.40
C ALA A 39 4.03 -1.90 11.12
N TYR A 40 3.97 -3.22 11.22
CA TYR A 40 5.02 -4.04 11.82
C TYR A 40 5.54 -5.01 10.78
N VAL A 41 6.84 -5.03 10.59
CA VAL A 41 7.53 -5.80 9.56
C VAL A 41 8.53 -6.77 10.18
N GLY A 42 9.29 -7.45 9.34
CA GLY A 42 10.29 -8.40 9.75
C GLY A 42 9.78 -9.83 9.75
N PRO A 43 10.65 -10.82 10.04
CA PRO A 43 10.29 -12.23 9.96
C PRO A 43 9.13 -12.63 10.88
N SER A 44 9.02 -11.99 12.04
CA SER A 44 7.96 -12.25 13.03
C SER A 44 6.90 -11.17 13.05
N LEU A 45 6.93 -10.20 12.13
CA LEU A 45 5.99 -9.08 12.06
C LEU A 45 5.89 -8.32 13.40
N ASP A 46 7.00 -8.11 14.06
CA ASP A 46 7.08 -7.47 15.37
C ASP A 46 7.99 -6.23 15.39
N ILE A 47 8.55 -5.85 14.26
CA ILE A 47 9.41 -4.67 14.15
C ILE A 47 8.53 -3.49 13.72
N ALA A 48 8.31 -2.56 14.64
CA ALA A 48 7.50 -1.38 14.37
C ALA A 48 8.17 -0.48 13.34
N SER A 49 7.39 -0.01 12.35
CA SER A 49 7.85 1.03 11.45
C SER A 49 8.15 2.31 12.24
N PRO A 50 9.22 3.05 11.92
CA PRO A 50 9.49 4.35 12.55
C PRO A 50 8.56 5.47 12.06
N HIS A 51 7.59 5.16 11.19
CA HIS A 51 6.68 6.13 10.59
C HIS A 51 5.22 5.80 10.88
N PRO A 52 4.77 5.89 12.15
CA PRO A 52 3.36 5.68 12.46
C PRO A 52 2.50 6.79 11.85
N THR A 53 1.25 6.47 11.59
CA THR A 53 0.26 7.43 11.09
C THR A 53 -0.65 7.86 12.22
N LYS A 54 -0.61 9.14 12.56
CA LYS A 54 -1.42 9.70 13.64
C LYS A 54 -2.91 9.71 13.28
N ALA A 55 -3.76 9.80 14.30
CA ALA A 55 -5.19 9.96 14.14
C ALA A 55 -5.51 11.15 13.22
N HIS A 56 -6.51 10.99 12.35
CA HIS A 56 -7.01 12.05 11.46
C HIS A 56 -5.91 12.70 10.61
N SER A 57 -4.94 11.89 10.14
CA SER A 57 -3.84 12.40 9.33
C SER A 57 -3.51 11.46 8.18
N THR A 58 -2.78 12.01 7.22
CA THR A 58 -2.19 11.25 6.12
C THR A 58 -0.69 11.23 6.30
N ASN A 59 -0.11 10.04 6.27
CA ASN A 59 1.32 9.86 6.31
C ASN A 59 1.82 9.44 4.91
N SER A 60 2.91 10.04 4.47
CA SER A 60 3.55 9.72 3.18
C SER A 60 5.00 9.35 3.45
N VAL A 61 5.39 8.17 3.02
CA VAL A 61 6.75 7.66 3.20
C VAL A 61 7.34 7.42 1.82
N PHE A 62 8.50 8.02 1.52
CA PHE A 62 9.17 7.81 0.24
C PHE A 62 9.41 6.33 -0.01
N TRP A 63 9.24 5.91 -1.26
CA TRP A 63 9.34 4.50 -1.63
C TRP A 63 10.69 3.88 -1.26
N GLY A 64 11.78 4.64 -1.44
CA GLY A 64 13.10 4.18 -1.01
C GLY A 64 13.20 3.88 0.49
N VAL A 65 12.49 4.66 1.32
CA VAL A 65 12.41 4.42 2.76
C VAL A 65 11.60 3.16 3.05
N VAL A 66 10.50 2.94 2.33
CA VAL A 66 9.70 1.71 2.44
C VAL A 66 10.57 0.49 2.15
N GLN A 67 11.39 0.54 1.11
CA GLN A 67 12.32 -0.54 0.77
C GLN A 67 13.32 -0.80 1.90
N VAL A 68 13.85 0.24 2.53
CA VAL A 68 14.75 0.11 3.69
C VAL A 68 14.03 -0.55 4.86
N ILE A 69 12.82 -0.11 5.18
CA ILE A 69 12.01 -0.69 6.27
C ILE A 69 11.72 -2.17 6.00
N CYS A 70 11.41 -2.52 4.76
CA CYS A 70 11.18 -3.91 4.34
C CYS A 70 12.46 -4.74 4.26
N GLY A 71 13.62 -4.11 4.24
CA GLY A 71 14.91 -4.80 4.14
C GLY A 71 15.19 -5.38 2.76
N LYS A 72 14.51 -4.91 1.71
CA LYS A 72 14.70 -5.37 0.34
C LYS A 72 14.18 -4.34 -0.65
N ARG A 73 14.68 -4.39 -1.89
CA ARG A 73 14.30 -3.43 -2.94
C ARG A 73 13.22 -3.96 -3.86
N THR A 74 13.10 -5.27 -3.99
CA THR A 74 12.21 -5.93 -4.94
C THR A 74 11.44 -7.04 -4.25
N GLY A 75 10.42 -7.56 -4.93
CA GLY A 75 9.59 -8.64 -4.40
C GLY A 75 8.53 -8.15 -3.45
N THR A 76 8.18 -8.97 -2.48
CA THR A 76 7.07 -8.68 -1.57
C THR A 76 7.56 -8.43 -0.15
N CYS A 77 6.81 -7.58 0.55
CA CYS A 77 7.04 -7.23 1.94
C CYS A 77 5.73 -7.44 2.72
N ASN A 78 5.77 -8.27 3.75
CA ASN A 78 4.62 -8.48 4.60
C ASN A 78 4.63 -7.47 5.74
N ALA A 79 3.47 -6.97 6.09
CA ALA A 79 3.30 -6.03 7.19
C ALA A 79 2.04 -6.35 7.98
N LEU A 80 2.14 -6.29 9.30
CA LEU A 80 1.01 -6.42 10.19
C LEU A 80 0.53 -5.01 10.57
N ILE A 81 -0.73 -4.71 10.31
CA ILE A 81 -1.29 -3.38 10.57
C ILE A 81 -1.99 -3.41 11.92
N LYS A 82 -1.60 -2.49 12.79
CA LYS A 82 -2.18 -2.35 14.12
C LYS A 82 -2.70 -0.94 14.33
N MET A 83 -3.71 -0.84 15.18
CA MET A 83 -4.28 0.42 15.66
C MET A 83 -3.97 0.61 17.13
N LYS A 84 -4.11 1.83 17.63
CA LYS A 84 -3.84 2.20 19.04
C LYS A 84 -2.40 1.90 19.42
N THR A 85 -1.48 2.13 18.50
CA THR A 85 -0.07 1.72 18.67
C THR A 85 0.72 2.61 19.64
N ASP A 86 0.15 3.75 20.02
CA ASP A 86 0.66 4.64 21.06
C ASP A 86 0.04 4.36 22.44
N THR A 87 -0.68 3.26 22.59
CA THR A 87 -1.33 2.86 23.85
C THR A 87 -0.75 1.55 24.36
N ALA A 88 -1.09 1.19 25.61
CA ALA A 88 -0.68 -0.07 26.24
C ALA A 88 -1.38 -1.30 25.60
N SER A 89 -2.46 -1.09 24.85
CA SER A 89 -3.28 -2.18 24.32
C SER A 89 -3.55 -2.01 22.81
N PRO A 90 -2.51 -2.12 21.98
CA PRO A 90 -2.72 -2.08 20.52
C PRO A 90 -3.59 -3.25 20.06
N VAL A 91 -4.36 -3.02 19.00
CA VAL A 91 -5.18 -4.06 18.37
C VAL A 91 -4.76 -4.27 16.94
N THR A 92 -4.91 -5.49 16.44
CA THR A 92 -4.49 -5.86 15.09
C THR A 92 -5.67 -5.76 14.13
N ILE A 93 -5.44 -5.13 12.97
CA ILE A 93 -6.39 -5.24 11.85
C ILE A 93 -6.08 -6.50 11.04
N GLY A 94 -4.83 -6.70 10.64
CA GLY A 94 -4.42 -7.88 9.90
C GLY A 94 -3.15 -7.66 9.11
N GLN A 95 -2.76 -8.72 8.39
CA GLN A 95 -1.54 -8.72 7.58
C GLN A 95 -1.87 -8.33 6.15
N VAL A 96 -1.05 -7.43 5.59
CA VAL A 96 -1.05 -7.08 4.18
C VAL A 96 0.27 -7.49 3.55
N THR A 97 0.26 -7.68 2.25
CA THR A 97 1.45 -7.94 1.44
C THR A 97 1.62 -6.81 0.45
N LEU A 98 2.75 -6.15 0.50
CA LEU A 98 3.11 -5.05 -0.39
C LEU A 98 4.05 -5.57 -1.47
N ASN A 99 3.70 -5.34 -2.74
CA ASN A 99 4.58 -5.62 -3.86
C ASN A 99 5.48 -4.40 -4.08
N LEU A 100 6.78 -4.56 -3.85
CA LEU A 100 7.73 -3.46 -3.94
C LEU A 100 8.02 -3.03 -5.39
N ASP A 101 7.70 -3.88 -6.35
CA ASP A 101 7.92 -3.59 -7.77
C ASP A 101 6.77 -2.81 -8.40
N THR A 102 5.57 -2.94 -7.85
CA THR A 102 4.36 -2.34 -8.44
C THR A 102 3.60 -1.41 -7.49
N GLY A 103 3.83 -1.53 -6.19
CA GLY A 103 3.04 -0.86 -5.17
C GLY A 103 1.71 -1.54 -4.87
N ASP A 104 1.42 -2.67 -5.48
CA ASP A 104 0.18 -3.41 -5.19
C ASP A 104 0.15 -3.89 -3.74
N ILE A 105 -1.00 -3.76 -3.11
CA ILE A 105 -1.20 -4.19 -1.72
C ILE A 105 -2.36 -5.16 -1.69
N THR A 106 -2.17 -6.31 -1.05
CA THR A 106 -3.20 -7.34 -0.91
C THR A 106 -3.28 -7.82 0.53
N PRO A 107 -4.47 -8.22 1.00
CA PRO A 107 -5.78 -8.12 0.35
C PRO A 107 -6.23 -6.67 0.20
N LYS A 108 -7.26 -6.43 -0.60
CA LYS A 108 -7.75 -5.07 -0.89
C LYS A 108 -8.55 -4.47 0.27
N SER A 109 -8.98 -5.29 1.22
CA SER A 109 -9.69 -4.84 2.41
C SER A 109 -9.50 -5.82 3.55
N LEU A 110 -9.34 -5.30 4.77
CA LEU A 110 -9.30 -6.07 6.00
C LEU A 110 -10.13 -5.36 7.06
N THR A 111 -10.93 -6.11 7.80
CA THR A 111 -11.73 -5.58 8.90
C THR A 111 -11.51 -6.42 10.14
N ALA A 112 -11.15 -5.80 11.24
CA ALA A 112 -11.03 -6.44 12.54
C ALA A 112 -11.01 -5.39 13.65
N ASN A 113 -11.49 -5.77 14.82
CA ASN A 113 -11.39 -4.97 16.06
C ASN A 113 -11.98 -3.55 15.93
N GLY A 114 -13.01 -3.38 15.08
CA GLY A 114 -13.68 -2.09 14.90
C GLY A 114 -13.01 -1.18 13.86
N PHE A 115 -12.06 -1.69 13.10
CA PHE A 115 -11.34 -0.92 12.08
C PHE A 115 -11.32 -1.65 10.74
N THR A 116 -11.31 -0.87 9.67
CA THR A 116 -11.18 -1.38 8.30
C THR A 116 -10.03 -0.66 7.61
N ILE A 117 -9.14 -1.41 6.97
CA ILE A 117 -8.16 -0.87 6.04
C ILE A 117 -8.57 -1.24 4.63
N THR A 118 -8.58 -0.27 3.72
CA THR A 118 -8.95 -0.43 2.32
C THR A 118 -7.82 0.06 1.43
N VAL A 119 -7.44 -0.73 0.43
CA VAL A 119 -6.47 -0.33 -0.58
C VAL A 119 -7.20 0.50 -1.63
N ILE A 120 -6.78 1.75 -1.82
CA ILE A 120 -7.42 2.70 -2.73
C ILE A 120 -6.61 2.96 -3.99
N GLY A 121 -5.41 2.44 -4.06
CA GLY A 121 -4.53 2.54 -5.22
C GLY A 121 -3.17 1.92 -4.94
N PRO A 122 -2.27 1.89 -5.93
CA PRO A 122 -0.90 1.43 -5.69
C PRO A 122 -0.23 2.25 -4.60
N GLY A 123 0.29 1.57 -3.58
CA GLY A 123 0.95 2.23 -2.45
C GLY A 123 0.06 3.16 -1.64
N GLU A 124 -1.25 2.98 -1.68
CA GLU A 124 -2.16 3.90 -0.99
C GLU A 124 -3.30 3.14 -0.29
N THR A 125 -3.49 3.46 0.98
CA THR A 125 -4.52 2.83 1.83
C THR A 125 -5.26 3.88 2.64
N ARG A 126 -6.48 3.52 3.04
CA ARG A 126 -7.31 4.31 3.95
C ARG A 126 -7.76 3.42 5.11
N ILE A 127 -7.65 3.94 6.32
CA ILE A 127 -8.12 3.27 7.53
C ILE A 127 -9.34 4.03 8.05
N THR A 128 -10.41 3.32 8.30
CA THR A 128 -11.66 3.85 8.85
C THR A 128 -12.05 3.11 10.11
N GLN A 129 -12.85 3.77 10.94
CA GLN A 129 -13.39 3.23 12.17
C GLN A 129 -14.84 2.82 11.91
N ASP A 130 -15.17 1.60 12.27
CA ASP A 130 -16.51 1.04 12.05
C ASP A 130 -17.53 1.56 13.05
#